data_0c1a075e0eb0efdb030adff61b0864b8
#
_entry.id   0c1a075e0eb0efdb030adff61b0864b8
#
_cell.length_a   1.000
_cell.length_b   1.000
_cell.length_c   1.000
_cell.angle_alpha   90.00
_cell.angle_beta   90.00
_cell.angle_gamma   90.00
#
_symmetry.space_group_name_H-M   'P 1'
#
loop_
_entity.id
_entity.type
_entity.pdbx_description
1 polymer ?
#
loop_
_entity_poly.entity_id
_entity_poly.type
_entity_poly.pdbx_seq_one_letter_code
_entity_poly.pdbx_strand_id
1 'polypeptide(L)'
;MRELREAIIHLDGSEHGVKRLSVDIAPDIQQIGDDVTRFTLECITELPVKTPVYALLIALIKSNSEEFGLEFSEKFLSRVAEALEHDLTRLDEDRDARTRVKLLVRFIVCASVTNLVSQASAVDVLTRFAEKCVAMSKTKACANQLNPKAWQPRADYLATIVLSALPWSNGSFA
;
A
#
# COMPACT_ATOMS: atom_id res chain seq x y z
N MET A 1 -4.13 8.22 22.62
CA MET A 1 -4.34 8.48 21.17
C MET A 1 -3.25 9.37 20.54
N ARG A 2 -2.93 10.56 21.11
CA ARG A 2 -1.85 11.41 20.57
C ARG A 2 -0.49 10.72 20.63
N GLU A 3 -0.16 10.08 21.74
CA GLU A 3 1.09 9.34 21.92
C GLU A 3 1.26 8.18 20.94
N LEU A 4 0.20 7.43 20.66
CA LEU A 4 0.21 6.35 19.67
C LEU A 4 0.50 6.89 18.27
N ARG A 5 -0.17 7.98 17.87
CA ARG A 5 0.07 8.62 16.58
C ARG A 5 1.52 9.08 16.44
N GLU A 6 2.04 9.75 17.47
CA GLU A 6 3.44 10.20 17.49
C GLU A 6 4.42 9.02 17.43
N ALA A 7 4.16 7.92 18.15
CA ALA A 7 4.98 6.73 18.11
C ALA A 7 5.05 6.10 16.70
N ILE A 8 3.92 6.04 15.99
CA ILE A 8 3.88 5.52 14.61
C ILE A 8 4.60 6.46 13.63
N ILE A 9 4.38 7.78 13.73
CA ILE A 9 5.03 8.78 12.85
C ILE A 9 6.54 8.79 13.04
N HIS A 10 7.00 8.75 14.30
CA HIS A 10 8.42 8.85 14.65
C HIS A 10 9.15 7.52 14.67
N LEU A 11 8.50 6.43 14.25
CA LEU A 11 9.14 5.12 14.13
C LEU A 11 10.40 5.24 13.26
N ASP A 12 11.57 4.97 13.84
CA ASP A 12 12.88 5.21 13.22
C ASP A 12 13.27 4.15 12.17
N GLY A 13 12.50 3.06 12.07
CA GLY A 13 12.77 1.94 11.18
C GLY A 13 13.83 0.98 11.69
N SER A 14 14.38 1.20 12.91
CA SER A 14 15.23 0.21 13.54
C SER A 14 14.43 -1.05 13.86
N GLU A 15 15.07 -2.22 13.71
CA GLU A 15 14.44 -3.50 14.05
C GLU A 15 13.93 -3.51 15.51
N HIS A 16 14.71 -2.93 16.42
CA HIS A 16 14.35 -2.85 17.83
C HIS A 16 13.12 -1.95 18.07
N GLY A 17 13.08 -0.77 17.45
CA GLY A 17 11.98 0.18 17.58
C GLY A 17 10.65 -0.40 17.06
N VAL A 18 10.69 -1.04 15.89
CA VAL A 18 9.49 -1.66 15.29
C VAL A 18 9.00 -2.84 16.14
N LYS A 19 9.89 -3.72 16.59
CA LYS A 19 9.55 -4.84 17.48
C LYS A 19 8.94 -4.37 18.78
N ARG A 20 9.56 -3.39 19.44
CA ARG A 20 9.05 -2.83 20.69
C ARG A 20 7.65 -2.27 20.52
N LEU A 21 7.44 -1.40 19.53
CA LEU A 21 6.14 -0.79 19.30
C LEU A 21 5.07 -1.86 18.98
N SER A 22 5.41 -2.91 18.22
CA SER A 22 4.46 -3.98 17.92
C SER A 22 4.06 -4.77 19.16
N VAL A 23 4.99 -5.01 20.10
CA VAL A 23 4.70 -5.67 21.39
C VAL A 23 3.84 -4.78 22.28
N ASP A 24 4.12 -3.47 22.32
CA ASP A 24 3.36 -2.51 23.12
C ASP A 24 1.90 -2.36 22.62
N ILE A 25 1.67 -2.47 21.31
CA ILE A 25 0.34 -2.34 20.69
C ILE A 25 -0.48 -3.65 20.74
N ALA A 26 0.16 -4.80 20.59
CA ALA A 26 -0.52 -6.08 20.37
C ALA A 26 -1.56 -6.44 21.46
N PRO A 27 -1.33 -6.21 22.76
CA PRO A 27 -2.32 -6.54 23.80
C PRO A 27 -3.64 -5.75 23.68
N ASP A 28 -3.56 -4.50 23.22
CA ASP A 28 -4.70 -3.60 23.16
C ASP A 28 -5.30 -3.50 21.74
N ILE A 29 -4.84 -4.31 20.78
CA ILE A 29 -5.16 -4.18 19.36
C ILE A 29 -6.67 -4.27 19.08
N GLN A 30 -7.42 -5.02 19.88
CA GLN A 30 -8.87 -5.09 19.76
C GLN A 30 -9.54 -3.73 20.00
N GLN A 31 -9.00 -2.93 20.92
CA GLN A 31 -9.58 -1.63 21.30
C GLN A 31 -9.06 -0.48 20.44
N ILE A 32 -7.78 -0.51 20.07
CA ILE A 32 -7.13 0.60 19.37
C ILE A 32 -6.86 0.33 17.88
N GLY A 33 -7.28 -0.84 17.37
CA GLY A 33 -6.97 -1.28 16.00
C GLY A 33 -7.43 -0.32 14.90
N ASP A 34 -8.58 0.33 15.08
CA ASP A 34 -9.08 1.33 14.13
C ASP A 34 -8.18 2.58 14.09
N ASP A 35 -7.66 3.00 15.22
CA ASP A 35 -6.74 4.13 15.29
C ASP A 35 -5.35 3.78 14.75
N VAL A 36 -4.83 2.58 15.06
CA VAL A 36 -3.60 2.05 14.46
C VAL A 36 -3.73 2.01 12.93
N THR A 37 -4.86 1.51 12.43
CA THR A 37 -5.16 1.44 11.00
C THR A 37 -5.15 2.83 10.38
N ARG A 38 -5.87 3.78 10.95
CA ARG A 38 -5.97 5.14 10.46
C ARG A 38 -4.60 5.82 10.40
N PHE A 39 -3.87 5.83 11.51
CA PHE A 39 -2.56 6.50 11.58
C PHE A 39 -1.52 5.84 10.68
N THR A 40 -1.53 4.51 10.56
CA THR A 40 -0.61 3.81 9.67
C THR A 40 -0.92 4.11 8.19
N LEU A 41 -2.20 4.17 7.80
CA LEU A 41 -2.59 4.57 6.44
C LEU A 41 -2.18 6.02 6.12
N GLU A 42 -2.39 6.96 7.04
CA GLU A 42 -1.88 8.34 6.90
C GLU A 42 -0.37 8.32 6.65
N CYS A 43 0.39 7.58 7.47
CA CYS A 43 1.84 7.49 7.32
C CYS A 43 2.28 6.84 6.01
N ILE A 44 1.60 5.79 5.53
CA ILE A 44 1.91 5.14 4.24
C ILE A 44 1.77 6.15 3.10
N THR A 45 0.76 7.01 3.15
CA THR A 45 0.47 7.98 2.09
C THR A 45 1.28 9.27 2.20
N GLU A 46 1.81 9.61 3.37
CA GLU A 46 2.56 10.85 3.63
C GLU A 46 4.08 10.62 3.73
N LEU A 47 4.52 9.44 4.17
CA LEU A 47 5.92 9.12 4.47
C LEU A 47 6.46 7.95 3.60
N PRO A 48 6.63 8.16 2.30
CA PRO A 48 6.91 7.10 1.32
C PRO A 48 8.18 6.28 1.60
N VAL A 49 9.17 6.86 2.28
CA VAL A 49 10.44 6.19 2.59
C VAL A 49 10.26 5.12 3.67
N LYS A 50 9.27 5.29 4.54
CA LYS A 50 9.00 4.37 5.67
C LYS A 50 8.00 3.26 5.33
N THR A 51 7.54 3.15 4.10
CA THR A 51 6.55 2.12 3.70
C THR A 51 6.91 0.70 4.14
N PRO A 52 8.17 0.20 3.99
CA PRO A 52 8.55 -1.14 4.47
C PRO A 52 8.44 -1.28 5.98
N VAL A 53 8.73 -0.22 6.72
CA VAL A 53 8.67 -0.18 8.19
C VAL A 53 7.23 -0.39 8.67
N TYR A 54 6.28 0.26 8.02
CA TYR A 54 4.86 0.09 8.34
C TYR A 54 4.33 -1.29 7.95
N ALA A 55 4.77 -1.86 6.82
CA ALA A 55 4.43 -3.24 6.47
C ALA A 55 4.94 -4.24 7.52
N LEU A 56 6.18 -4.05 7.99
CA LEU A 56 6.76 -4.87 9.05
C LEU A 56 6.02 -4.68 10.39
N LEU A 57 5.67 -3.44 10.76
CA LEU A 57 4.92 -3.16 11.98
C LEU A 57 3.59 -3.93 12.01
N ILE A 58 2.79 -3.86 10.95
CA ILE A 58 1.50 -4.57 10.87
C ILE A 58 1.70 -6.09 10.91
N ALA A 59 2.72 -6.61 10.22
CA ALA A 59 3.04 -8.03 10.24
C ALA A 59 3.44 -8.52 11.64
N LEU A 60 4.21 -7.72 12.39
CA LEU A 60 4.59 -8.03 13.76
C LEU A 60 3.42 -7.93 14.74
N ILE A 61 2.54 -6.94 14.61
CA ILE A 61 1.30 -6.87 15.42
C ILE A 61 0.45 -8.12 15.18
N LYS A 62 0.28 -8.53 13.91
CA LYS A 62 -0.40 -9.78 13.56
C LYS A 62 0.21 -11.00 14.27
N SER A 63 1.53 -11.07 14.31
CA SER A 63 2.25 -12.20 14.93
C SER A 63 2.24 -12.16 16.47
N ASN A 64 2.26 -10.98 17.06
CA ASN A 64 2.36 -10.80 18.51
C ASN A 64 0.99 -10.86 19.22
N SER A 65 -0.12 -10.74 18.50
CA SER A 65 -1.47 -10.87 19.04
C SER A 65 -2.07 -12.20 18.58
N GLU A 66 -2.05 -13.22 19.46
CA GLU A 66 -2.53 -14.58 19.14
C GLU A 66 -4.02 -14.60 18.81
N GLU A 67 -4.82 -13.82 19.51
CA GLU A 67 -6.29 -13.86 19.43
C GLU A 67 -6.85 -12.93 18.35
N PHE A 68 -6.36 -11.69 18.27
CA PHE A 68 -6.94 -10.64 17.42
C PHE A 68 -6.04 -10.21 16.25
N GLY A 69 -4.81 -10.69 16.19
CA GLY A 69 -3.83 -10.25 15.19
C GLY A 69 -4.23 -10.57 13.75
N LEU A 70 -4.86 -11.73 13.52
CA LEU A 70 -5.33 -12.12 12.20
C LEU A 70 -6.48 -11.21 11.75
N GLU A 71 -7.53 -11.08 12.58
CA GLU A 71 -8.70 -10.24 12.30
C GLU A 71 -8.28 -8.79 12.06
N PHE A 72 -7.40 -8.24 12.91
CA PHE A 72 -6.85 -6.90 12.75
C PHE A 72 -6.15 -6.74 11.40
N SER A 73 -5.28 -7.70 11.01
CA SER A 73 -4.54 -7.61 9.76
C SER A 73 -5.44 -7.69 8.54
N GLU A 74 -6.49 -8.51 8.56
CA GLU A 74 -7.49 -8.60 7.49
C GLU A 74 -8.29 -7.30 7.36
N LYS A 75 -8.73 -6.74 8.48
CA LYS A 75 -9.44 -5.45 8.51
C LYS A 75 -8.55 -4.31 8.02
N PHE A 76 -7.28 -4.30 8.42
CA PHE A 76 -6.30 -3.32 7.92
C PHE A 76 -6.12 -3.42 6.40
N LEU A 77 -5.94 -4.63 5.86
CA LEU A 77 -5.79 -4.83 4.42
C LEU A 77 -7.06 -4.47 3.64
N SER A 78 -8.25 -4.72 4.20
CA SER A 78 -9.51 -4.25 3.63
C SER A 78 -9.52 -2.72 3.49
N ARG A 79 -9.08 -1.99 4.53
CA ARG A 79 -8.98 -0.54 4.49
C ARG A 79 -7.95 -0.03 3.46
N VAL A 80 -6.84 -0.74 3.27
CA VAL A 80 -5.87 -0.45 2.20
C VAL A 80 -6.51 -0.61 0.83
N ALA A 81 -7.28 -1.69 0.62
CA ALA A 81 -7.99 -1.94 -0.63
C ALA A 81 -9.06 -0.87 -0.92
N GLU A 82 -9.89 -0.54 0.08
CA GLU A 82 -10.90 0.52 -0.01
C GLU A 82 -10.27 1.88 -0.38
N ALA A 83 -9.15 2.24 0.27
CA ALA A 83 -8.43 3.48 -0.02
C ALA A 83 -7.86 3.48 -1.45
N LEU A 84 -7.32 2.34 -1.90
CA LEU A 84 -6.80 2.17 -3.26
C LEU A 84 -7.93 2.31 -4.29
N GLU A 85 -9.06 1.65 -4.10
CA GLU A 85 -10.22 1.73 -4.99
C GLU A 85 -10.78 3.16 -5.03
N HIS A 86 -10.93 3.80 -3.89
CA HIS A 86 -11.39 5.19 -3.81
C HIS A 86 -10.49 6.14 -4.62
N ASP A 87 -9.18 6.07 -4.42
CA ASP A 87 -8.24 6.93 -5.13
C ASP A 87 -8.14 6.61 -6.62
N LEU A 88 -8.33 5.33 -7.03
CA LEU A 88 -8.38 4.93 -8.43
C LEU A 88 -9.55 5.56 -9.20
N THR A 89 -10.67 5.84 -8.55
CA THR A 89 -11.81 6.53 -9.18
C THR A 89 -11.54 8.02 -9.40
N ARG A 90 -10.59 8.61 -8.67
CA ARG A 90 -10.31 10.05 -8.64
C ARG A 90 -9.03 10.46 -9.38
N LEU A 91 -8.39 9.56 -10.09
CA LEU A 91 -7.09 9.80 -10.75
C LEU A 91 -7.08 10.99 -11.73
N ASP A 92 -8.21 11.34 -12.32
CA ASP A 92 -8.30 12.46 -13.28
C ASP A 92 -8.45 13.80 -12.59
N GLU A 93 -9.12 13.83 -11.46
CA GLU A 93 -9.54 15.05 -10.77
C GLU A 93 -8.58 15.44 -9.64
N ASP A 94 -7.93 14.44 -9.03
CA ASP A 94 -7.10 14.62 -7.85
C ASP A 94 -5.64 14.19 -8.11
N ARG A 95 -4.73 15.18 -8.12
CA ARG A 95 -3.30 14.91 -8.28
C ARG A 95 -2.74 14.12 -7.10
N ASP A 96 -3.25 14.35 -5.90
CA ASP A 96 -2.78 13.68 -4.70
C ASP A 96 -3.24 12.23 -4.66
N ALA A 97 -4.43 11.91 -5.24
CA ALA A 97 -4.87 10.52 -5.42
C ALA A 97 -3.86 9.71 -6.24
N ARG A 98 -3.24 10.31 -7.26
CA ARG A 98 -2.18 9.63 -8.03
C ARG A 98 -0.98 9.27 -7.18
N THR A 99 -0.56 10.17 -6.29
CA THR A 99 0.55 9.89 -5.38
C THR A 99 0.17 8.80 -4.38
N ARG A 100 -1.03 8.86 -3.78
CA ARG A 100 -1.50 7.86 -2.83
C ARG A 100 -1.64 6.47 -3.46
N VAL A 101 -2.23 6.34 -4.66
CA VAL A 101 -2.29 5.05 -5.38
C VAL A 101 -0.91 4.42 -5.54
N LYS A 102 0.09 5.20 -5.98
CA LYS A 102 1.46 4.72 -6.12
C LYS A 102 2.02 4.21 -4.80
N LEU A 103 1.76 4.91 -3.70
CA LEU A 103 2.27 4.55 -2.37
C LEU A 103 1.54 3.34 -1.79
N LEU A 104 0.22 3.22 -1.99
CA LEU A 104 -0.56 2.06 -1.57
C LEU A 104 -0.15 0.79 -2.33
N VAL A 105 0.08 0.87 -3.64
CA VAL A 105 0.60 -0.28 -4.42
C VAL A 105 2.01 -0.67 -3.94
N ARG A 106 2.89 0.29 -3.66
CA ARG A 106 4.19 0.02 -3.06
C ARG A 106 4.06 -0.68 -1.71
N PHE A 107 3.12 -0.23 -0.87
CA PHE A 107 2.83 -0.87 0.41
C PHE A 107 2.42 -2.34 0.22
N ILE A 108 1.54 -2.66 -0.73
CA ILE A 108 1.11 -4.03 -1.02
C ILE A 108 2.31 -4.92 -1.38
N VAL A 109 3.25 -4.39 -2.17
CA VAL A 109 4.50 -5.11 -2.51
C VAL A 109 5.38 -5.29 -1.27
N CYS A 110 5.57 -4.29 -0.42
CA CYS A 110 6.30 -4.44 0.84
C CYS A 110 5.61 -5.44 1.79
N ALA A 111 4.28 -5.45 1.83
CA ALA A 111 3.48 -6.36 2.63
C ALA A 111 3.64 -7.83 2.19
N SER A 112 3.93 -8.08 0.91
CA SER A 112 4.24 -9.44 0.45
C SER A 112 5.61 -9.93 0.92
N VAL A 113 6.59 -9.04 1.05
CA VAL A 113 7.92 -9.38 1.60
C VAL A 113 7.84 -9.75 3.08
N THR A 114 6.93 -9.13 3.83
CA THR A 114 6.71 -9.43 5.26
C THR A 114 5.70 -10.55 5.51
N ASN A 115 5.24 -11.24 4.48
CA ASN A 115 4.19 -12.27 4.55
C ASN A 115 2.85 -11.79 5.14
N LEU A 116 2.61 -10.48 5.12
CA LEU A 116 1.31 -9.89 5.48
C LEU A 116 0.28 -10.15 4.37
N VAL A 117 0.72 -10.08 3.11
CA VAL A 117 -0.03 -10.40 1.89
C VAL A 117 0.69 -11.53 1.16
N SER A 118 -0.03 -12.45 0.50
CA SER A 118 0.61 -13.48 -0.31
C SER A 118 1.31 -12.86 -1.53
N GLN A 119 2.43 -13.47 -1.95
CA GLN A 119 3.13 -13.03 -3.17
C GLN A 119 2.20 -13.09 -4.39
N ALA A 120 1.38 -14.14 -4.49
CA ALA A 120 0.41 -14.29 -5.56
C ALA A 120 -0.57 -13.11 -5.63
N SER A 121 -1.08 -12.66 -4.48
CA SER A 121 -1.99 -11.50 -4.40
C SER A 121 -1.29 -10.20 -4.81
N ALA A 122 -0.05 -9.98 -4.40
CA ALA A 122 0.71 -8.80 -4.80
C ALA A 122 1.00 -8.80 -6.31
N VAL A 123 1.37 -9.96 -6.88
CA VAL A 123 1.57 -10.12 -8.33
C VAL A 123 0.26 -9.89 -9.09
N ASP A 124 -0.88 -10.41 -8.60
CA ASP A 124 -2.20 -10.16 -9.22
C ASP A 124 -2.51 -8.67 -9.30
N VAL A 125 -2.29 -7.91 -8.22
CA VAL A 125 -2.46 -6.45 -8.23
C VAL A 125 -1.60 -5.80 -9.30
N LEU A 126 -0.29 -6.11 -9.35
CA LEU A 126 0.61 -5.53 -10.35
C LEU A 126 0.21 -5.92 -11.78
N THR A 127 -0.22 -7.18 -11.98
CA THR A 127 -0.68 -7.68 -13.27
C THR A 127 -1.91 -6.93 -13.76
N ARG A 128 -2.90 -6.68 -12.89
CA ARG A 128 -4.09 -5.90 -13.23
C ARG A 128 -3.74 -4.46 -13.67
N PHE A 129 -2.77 -3.83 -13.00
CA PHE A 129 -2.27 -2.51 -13.44
C PHE A 129 -1.59 -2.59 -14.81
N ALA A 130 -0.76 -3.60 -15.05
CA ALA A 130 -0.08 -3.81 -16.32
C ALA A 130 -1.06 -4.11 -17.47
N GLU A 131 -2.03 -4.98 -17.24
CA GLU A 131 -3.10 -5.30 -18.21
C GLU A 131 -3.92 -4.06 -18.57
N LYS A 132 -4.29 -3.26 -17.57
CA LYS A 132 -5.00 -1.99 -17.78
C LYS A 132 -4.16 -1.00 -18.58
N CYS A 133 -2.85 -0.92 -18.32
CA CYS A 133 -1.91 -0.13 -19.12
C CYS A 133 -1.89 -0.59 -20.60
N VAL A 134 -1.77 -1.90 -20.83
CA VAL A 134 -1.75 -2.49 -22.18
C VAL A 134 -3.08 -2.26 -22.90
N ALA A 135 -4.21 -2.45 -22.21
CA ALA A 135 -5.54 -2.21 -22.80
C ALA A 135 -5.71 -0.75 -23.25
N MET A 136 -5.29 0.20 -22.39
CA MET A 136 -5.31 1.63 -22.73
C MET A 136 -4.36 1.98 -23.87
N SER A 137 -3.20 1.34 -23.97
CA SER A 137 -2.27 1.54 -25.08
C SER A 137 -2.80 1.01 -26.42
N LYS A 138 -3.55 -0.09 -26.38
CA LYS A 138 -4.19 -0.67 -27.59
C LYS A 138 -5.35 0.18 -28.10
N THR A 139 -6.13 0.75 -27.20
CA THR A 139 -7.23 1.67 -27.55
C THR A 139 -6.73 2.89 -28.32
N LYS A 140 -5.45 3.26 -28.17
CA LYS A 140 -4.77 4.31 -28.92
C LYS A 140 -4.72 4.04 -30.42
N ALA A 141 -4.39 2.82 -30.82
CA ALA A 141 -4.28 2.49 -32.24
C ALA A 141 -5.60 2.73 -32.98
N CYS A 142 -6.75 2.62 -32.27
CA CYS A 142 -8.08 2.92 -32.80
C CYS A 142 -8.48 4.40 -32.66
N ALA A 143 -7.92 5.12 -31.66
CA ALA A 143 -8.33 6.48 -31.30
C ALA A 143 -7.47 7.59 -31.95
N ASN A 144 -6.50 7.25 -32.80
CA ASN A 144 -5.62 8.21 -33.49
C ASN A 144 -6.38 9.27 -34.36
N GLN A 145 -7.71 9.20 -34.40
CA GLN A 145 -8.53 10.12 -35.17
C GLN A 145 -9.16 11.25 -34.33
N LEU A 146 -9.27 11.16 -32.99
CA LEU A 146 -10.10 12.11 -32.22
C LEU A 146 -9.39 12.90 -31.11
N ASN A 147 -8.44 12.37 -30.38
CA ASN A 147 -7.60 13.15 -29.45
C ASN A 147 -6.41 12.34 -28.89
N PRO A 148 -5.22 12.42 -29.52
CA PRO A 148 -4.07 11.59 -29.13
C PRO A 148 -3.43 11.96 -27.78
N LYS A 149 -3.83 13.08 -27.16
CA LYS A 149 -3.14 13.60 -25.95
C LYS A 149 -3.80 13.20 -24.62
N ALA A 150 -5.04 12.76 -24.61
CA ALA A 150 -5.80 12.60 -23.36
C ALA A 150 -5.58 11.26 -22.65
N TRP A 151 -5.10 10.19 -23.31
CA TRP A 151 -5.00 8.84 -22.76
C TRP A 151 -3.54 8.43 -22.46
N GLN A 152 -2.53 8.99 -23.15
CA GLN A 152 -1.12 8.63 -22.94
C GLN A 152 -0.65 8.86 -21.51
N PRO A 153 -0.97 9.97 -20.86
CA PRO A 153 -0.58 10.19 -19.46
C PRO A 153 -1.10 9.13 -18.49
N ARG A 154 -2.26 8.52 -18.76
CA ARG A 154 -2.82 7.46 -17.92
C ARG A 154 -2.10 6.13 -18.08
N ALA A 155 -1.82 5.70 -19.31
CA ALA A 155 -1.07 4.47 -19.55
C ALA A 155 0.34 4.59 -18.98
N ASP A 156 1.04 5.69 -19.23
CA ASP A 156 2.37 5.95 -18.71
C ASP A 156 2.38 5.98 -17.17
N TYR A 157 1.34 6.54 -16.56
CA TYR A 157 1.17 6.55 -15.11
C TYR A 157 0.98 5.13 -14.56
N LEU A 158 0.13 4.29 -15.17
CA LEU A 158 -0.08 2.91 -14.73
C LEU A 158 1.21 2.08 -14.85
N ALA A 159 1.97 2.25 -15.94
CA ALA A 159 3.29 1.66 -16.10
C ALA A 159 4.26 2.12 -14.99
N THR A 160 4.26 3.41 -14.67
CA THR A 160 5.08 3.99 -13.61
C THR A 160 4.74 3.41 -12.25
N ILE A 161 3.47 3.15 -11.94
CA ILE A 161 3.07 2.47 -10.68
C ILE A 161 3.78 1.12 -10.58
N VAL A 162 3.63 0.25 -11.60
CA VAL A 162 4.23 -1.09 -11.61
C VAL A 162 5.74 -1.01 -11.47
N LEU A 163 6.41 -0.25 -12.34
CA LEU A 163 7.87 -0.13 -12.37
C LEU A 163 8.44 0.45 -11.07
N SER A 164 7.73 1.40 -10.45
CA SER A 164 8.18 2.00 -9.19
C SER A 164 7.95 1.13 -7.96
N ALA A 165 7.09 0.12 -8.05
CA ALA A 165 6.81 -0.81 -6.96
C ALA A 165 7.77 -2.02 -6.96
N LEU A 166 8.21 -2.50 -8.14
CA LEU A 166 9.07 -3.68 -8.27
C LEU A 166 10.35 -3.66 -7.41
N PRO A 167 11.11 -2.56 -7.30
CA PRO A 167 12.31 -2.53 -6.46
C PRO A 167 12.05 -2.83 -4.97
N TRP A 168 10.80 -2.65 -4.51
CA TRP A 168 10.39 -2.88 -3.13
C TRP A 168 10.05 -4.34 -2.83
N SER A 169 10.05 -5.21 -3.84
CA SER A 169 9.81 -6.66 -3.68
C SER A 169 11.03 -7.41 -3.13
N ASN A 170 12.18 -6.75 -3.03
CA ASN A 170 13.45 -7.37 -2.60
C ASN A 170 13.77 -8.68 -3.35
N GLY A 171 13.43 -8.75 -4.64
CA GLY A 171 13.63 -9.95 -5.47
C GLY A 171 12.63 -11.08 -5.24
N SER A 172 11.59 -10.87 -4.41
CA SER A 172 10.61 -11.92 -4.07
C SER A 172 9.76 -12.39 -5.26
N PHE A 173 9.78 -11.66 -6.39
CA PHE A 173 9.02 -11.99 -7.61
C PHE A 173 9.90 -12.60 -8.72
N ALA A 174 11.16 -12.90 -8.42
CA ALA A 174 12.10 -13.51 -9.36
C ALA A 174 11.95 -15.02 -9.43
#